data_8764d4c6b8e828b5b93cc60fda779db6
#
_entry.id   8764d4c6b8e828b5b93cc60fda779db6
#
_cell.length_a   1.000
_cell.length_b   1.000
_cell.length_c   1.000
_cell.angle_alpha   90.00
_cell.angle_beta   90.00
_cell.angle_gamma   90.00
#
_symmetry.space_group_name_H-M   'P 1'
#
loop_
_entity.id
_entity.type
_entity.pdbx_description
1 polymer ?
#
loop_
_entity_poly.entity_id
_entity_poly.type
_entity_poly.pdbx_seq_one_letter_code
_entity_poly.pdbx_strand_id
1 'polypeptide(L)'
;MFQTGEIVLYRLILARVSEIQKENGSVRYLLTSLESDDCSYEVPVENRLGHLQALPSEAKIRTLFQDLASDPGVRIARNAVDRCCKAVLEPYALKQWLSLLKTLYIDKTAAEMAGRTFVESEKRYYGIITERLITILSAALDQSPKQSEAMLNAALEAGTQEG
;
A
#
# COMPACT_ATOMS: atom_id res chain seq x y z
N MET A 1 17.85 8.45 -8.19
CA MET A 1 18.66 7.87 -7.11
C MET A 1 18.30 8.53 -5.79
N PHE A 2 18.07 7.74 -4.73
CA PHE A 2 17.71 8.27 -3.43
C PHE A 2 18.92 8.82 -2.70
N GLN A 3 18.67 9.75 -1.78
CA GLN A 3 19.73 10.41 -1.01
C GLN A 3 19.64 10.04 0.47
N THR A 4 20.77 10.13 1.18
CA THR A 4 20.82 9.92 2.62
C THR A 4 19.85 10.85 3.33
N GLY A 5 19.04 10.31 4.24
CA GLY A 5 18.03 11.05 4.98
C GLY A 5 16.64 11.01 4.34
N GLU A 6 16.54 10.59 3.09
CA GLU A 6 15.27 10.55 2.38
C GLU A 6 14.38 9.42 2.91
N ILE A 7 13.08 9.70 3.03
CA ILE A 7 12.08 8.70 3.43
C ILE A 7 11.58 8.00 2.17
N VAL A 8 11.61 6.68 2.20
CA VAL A 8 11.25 5.82 1.08
C VAL A 8 10.31 4.72 1.52
N LEU A 9 9.76 3.97 0.57
CA LEU A 9 8.98 2.75 0.83
C LEU A 9 9.78 1.54 0.36
N TYR A 10 10.03 0.61 1.26
CA TYR A 10 10.61 -0.68 0.94
C TYR A 10 9.56 -1.75 1.24
N ARG A 11 9.11 -2.43 0.20
CA ARG A 11 7.96 -3.35 0.29
C ARG A 11 6.78 -2.68 1.00
N LEU A 12 6.56 -1.41 0.65
CA LEU A 12 5.54 -0.53 1.21
C LEU A 12 5.68 -0.25 2.72
N ILE A 13 6.84 -0.54 3.30
CA ILE A 13 7.17 -0.18 4.68
C ILE A 13 7.95 1.14 4.65
N LEU A 14 7.60 2.05 5.55
CA LEU A 14 8.32 3.33 5.67
C LEU A 14 9.72 3.09 6.18
N ALA A 15 10.70 3.64 5.49
CA ALA A 15 12.11 3.53 5.85
C ALA A 15 12.85 4.82 5.50
N ARG A 16 13.99 5.02 6.12
CA ARG A 16 14.88 6.14 5.82
C ARG A 16 16.18 5.62 5.26
N VAL A 17 16.70 6.27 4.23
CA VAL A 17 18.03 5.97 3.72
C VAL A 17 19.05 6.49 4.74
N SER A 18 19.63 5.58 5.50
CA SER A 18 20.61 5.91 6.54
C SER A 18 21.98 6.18 5.96
N GLU A 19 22.35 5.41 4.96
CA GLU A 19 23.68 5.46 4.36
C GLU A 19 23.64 4.89 2.95
N ILE A 20 24.54 5.39 2.10
CA ILE A 20 24.78 4.81 0.78
C ILE A 20 26.19 4.22 0.81
N GLN A 21 26.29 2.91 0.74
CA GLN A 21 27.56 2.19 0.82
C GLN A 21 28.08 1.83 -0.56
N LYS A 22 29.38 2.10 -0.77
CA LYS A 22 30.09 1.72 -1.99
C LYS A 22 31.16 0.73 -1.62
N GLU A 23 31.05 -0.49 -2.12
CA GLU A 23 32.00 -1.55 -1.82
C GLU A 23 32.22 -2.42 -3.04
N ASN A 24 33.48 -2.62 -3.41
CA ASN A 24 33.88 -3.48 -4.54
C ASN A 24 33.11 -3.22 -5.84
N GLY A 25 32.87 -1.94 -6.15
CA GLY A 25 32.16 -1.55 -7.39
C GLY A 25 30.64 -1.68 -7.31
N SER A 26 30.08 -2.19 -6.20
CA SER A 26 28.65 -2.21 -6.01
C SER A 26 28.20 -1.11 -5.05
N VAL A 27 27.02 -0.55 -5.31
CA VAL A 27 26.44 0.53 -4.51
C VAL A 27 25.14 0.01 -3.92
N ARG A 28 24.97 0.22 -2.61
CA ARG A 28 23.79 -0.22 -1.87
C ARG A 28 23.26 0.88 -0.98
N TYR A 29 21.95 0.89 -0.81
CA TYR A 29 21.29 1.69 0.22
C TYR A 29 21.21 0.88 1.51
N LEU A 30 21.58 1.52 2.62
CA LEU A 30 21.27 1.00 3.94
C LEU A 30 20.03 1.72 4.43
N LEU A 31 18.95 0.97 4.67
CA LEU A 31 17.66 1.52 5.08
C LEU A 31 17.38 1.18 6.53
N THR A 32 16.85 2.14 7.28
CA THR A 32 16.38 1.93 8.65
C THR A 32 14.87 2.05 8.64
N SER A 33 14.17 1.03 9.15
CA SER A 33 12.71 1.06 9.25
C SER A 33 12.26 2.18 10.18
N LEU A 34 11.23 2.91 9.79
CA LEU A 34 10.58 3.91 10.64
C LEU A 34 9.41 3.32 11.41
N GLU A 35 9.08 2.05 11.16
CA GLU A 35 7.95 1.37 11.78
C GLU A 35 8.38 0.33 12.83
N SER A 36 9.65 -0.07 12.82
CA SER A 36 10.18 -1.05 13.77
C SER A 36 11.61 -0.66 14.13
N ASP A 37 11.90 -0.57 15.41
CA ASP A 37 13.18 -0.06 15.92
C ASP A 37 14.37 -0.95 15.57
N ASP A 38 14.16 -2.24 15.31
CA ASP A 38 15.24 -3.21 15.14
C ASP A 38 15.41 -3.71 13.70
N CYS A 39 14.72 -3.11 12.74
CA CYS A 39 14.78 -3.56 11.36
C CYS A 39 15.59 -2.62 10.48
N SER A 40 16.57 -3.19 9.78
CA SER A 40 17.34 -2.50 8.75
C SER A 40 17.41 -3.38 7.52
N TYR A 41 17.59 -2.76 6.35
CA TYR A 41 17.63 -3.46 5.07
C TYR A 41 18.79 -2.95 4.23
N GLU A 42 19.41 -3.84 3.46
CA GLU A 42 20.38 -3.47 2.45
C GLU A 42 19.75 -3.71 1.09
N VAL A 43 19.70 -2.68 0.25
CA VAL A 43 19.07 -2.77 -1.06
C VAL A 43 20.03 -2.28 -2.13
N PRO A 44 20.32 -3.09 -3.16
CA PRO A 44 21.16 -2.61 -4.27
C PRO A 44 20.52 -1.41 -4.95
N VAL A 45 21.33 -0.44 -5.33
CA VAL A 45 20.88 0.79 -6.00
C VAL A 45 20.14 0.45 -7.31
N GLU A 46 20.51 -0.67 -7.95
CA GLU A 46 19.86 -1.13 -9.17
C GLU A 46 18.36 -1.41 -9.00
N ASN A 47 17.96 -1.82 -7.78
CA ASN A 47 16.54 -2.02 -7.42
C ASN A 47 15.77 -2.85 -8.45
N ARG A 48 16.33 -3.99 -8.84
CA ARG A 48 15.78 -4.83 -9.93
C ARG A 48 14.35 -5.31 -9.70
N LEU A 49 14.00 -5.59 -8.44
CA LEU A 49 12.65 -6.04 -8.10
C LEU A 49 11.64 -4.89 -7.97
N GLY A 50 12.13 -3.65 -7.95
CA GLY A 50 11.25 -2.48 -7.81
C GLY A 50 10.59 -2.34 -6.44
N HIS A 51 11.06 -3.05 -5.41
CA HIS A 51 10.47 -2.99 -4.07
C HIS A 51 10.80 -1.71 -3.31
N LEU A 52 11.82 -0.98 -3.74
CA LEU A 52 12.20 0.31 -3.18
C LEU A 52 11.54 1.40 -4.02
N GLN A 53 10.69 2.20 -3.42
CA GLN A 53 9.91 3.23 -4.09
C GLN A 53 9.99 4.54 -3.35
N ALA A 54 9.85 5.63 -4.07
CA ALA A 54 9.69 6.94 -3.45
C ALA A 54 8.36 7.00 -2.70
N LEU A 55 8.34 7.77 -1.62
CA LEU A 55 7.08 8.10 -0.95
C LEU A 55 6.21 8.85 -1.97
N PRO A 56 4.93 8.47 -2.16
CA PRO A 56 4.12 9.09 -3.21
C PRO A 56 3.87 10.57 -2.93
N SER A 57 3.92 11.39 -3.97
CA SER A 57 3.59 12.80 -3.88
C SER A 57 2.07 12.98 -3.76
N GLU A 58 1.64 14.16 -3.32
CA GLU A 58 0.22 14.50 -3.27
C GLU A 58 -0.44 14.35 -4.65
N ALA A 59 0.24 14.77 -5.71
CA ALA A 59 -0.26 14.65 -7.08
C ALA A 59 -0.45 13.18 -7.49
N LYS A 60 0.50 12.32 -7.12
CA LYS A 60 0.40 10.89 -7.40
C LYS A 60 -0.76 10.25 -6.65
N ILE A 61 -0.93 10.61 -5.38
CA ILE A 61 -2.04 10.10 -4.55
C ILE A 61 -3.37 10.52 -5.16
N ARG A 62 -3.49 11.76 -5.60
CA ARG A 62 -4.69 12.27 -6.27
C ARG A 62 -5.00 11.46 -7.52
N THR A 63 -4.00 11.19 -8.35
CA THR A 63 -4.16 10.38 -9.56
C THR A 63 -4.60 8.96 -9.22
N LEU A 64 -3.98 8.34 -8.21
CA LEU A 64 -4.35 6.99 -7.77
C LEU A 64 -5.81 6.93 -7.32
N PHE A 65 -6.28 7.94 -6.59
CA PHE A 65 -7.67 7.99 -6.13
C PHE A 65 -8.64 8.26 -7.27
N GLN A 66 -8.27 9.06 -8.24
CA GLN A 66 -9.08 9.28 -9.46
C GLN A 66 -9.21 7.97 -10.26
N ASP A 67 -8.11 7.26 -10.43
CA ASP A 67 -8.12 5.98 -11.13
C ASP A 67 -8.96 4.94 -10.38
N LEU A 68 -8.95 5.00 -9.06
CA LEU A 68 -9.73 4.10 -8.20
C LEU A 68 -11.23 4.23 -8.47
N ALA A 69 -11.72 5.42 -8.76
CA ALA A 69 -13.13 5.67 -9.03
C ALA A 69 -13.65 4.84 -10.23
N SER A 70 -12.82 4.68 -11.26
CA SER A 70 -13.18 3.91 -12.45
C SER A 70 -12.59 2.50 -12.50
N ASP A 71 -11.87 2.10 -11.46
CA ASP A 71 -11.23 0.79 -11.39
C ASP A 71 -12.28 -0.29 -11.16
N PRO A 72 -12.34 -1.34 -12.00
CA PRO A 72 -13.29 -2.44 -11.82
C PRO A 72 -12.96 -3.36 -10.64
N GLY A 73 -11.81 -3.18 -10.01
CA GLY A 73 -11.34 -4.05 -8.96
C GLY A 73 -10.56 -5.27 -9.47
N VAL A 74 -10.22 -6.15 -8.54
CA VAL A 74 -9.47 -7.38 -8.82
C VAL A 74 -10.41 -8.57 -8.62
N ARG A 75 -10.31 -9.55 -9.50
CA ARG A 75 -11.13 -10.75 -9.38
C ARG A 75 -10.51 -11.69 -8.35
N ILE A 76 -11.29 -12.05 -7.32
CA ILE A 76 -10.85 -12.97 -6.28
C ILE A 76 -11.68 -14.24 -6.34
N ALA A 77 -11.02 -15.39 -6.44
CA ALA A 77 -11.70 -16.68 -6.37
C ALA A 77 -12.07 -16.96 -4.91
N ARG A 78 -13.35 -17.21 -4.63
CA ARG A 78 -13.87 -17.40 -3.26
C ARG A 78 -13.18 -18.53 -2.48
N ASN A 79 -12.80 -19.59 -3.17
CA ASN A 79 -12.12 -20.75 -2.57
C ASN A 79 -10.59 -20.57 -2.46
N ALA A 80 -10.06 -19.42 -2.88
CA ALA A 80 -8.62 -19.17 -2.91
C ALA A 80 -8.29 -17.73 -2.52
N VAL A 81 -9.05 -17.15 -1.57
CA VAL A 81 -8.89 -15.74 -1.14
C VAL A 81 -7.45 -15.47 -0.69
N ASP A 82 -6.90 -16.31 0.18
CA ASP A 82 -5.55 -16.11 0.68
C ASP A 82 -4.51 -16.10 -0.43
N ARG A 83 -4.56 -17.08 -1.31
CA ARG A 83 -3.62 -17.20 -2.44
C ARG A 83 -3.77 -16.01 -3.42
N CYS A 84 -4.99 -15.64 -3.75
CA CYS A 84 -5.27 -14.54 -4.68
C CYS A 84 -4.81 -13.21 -4.11
N CYS A 85 -5.11 -12.94 -2.85
CA CYS A 85 -4.69 -11.71 -2.19
C CYS A 85 -3.17 -11.62 -2.10
N LYS A 86 -2.49 -12.68 -1.71
CA LYS A 86 -1.03 -12.71 -1.66
C LYS A 86 -0.41 -12.42 -3.01
N ALA A 87 -0.95 -13.01 -4.08
CA ALA A 87 -0.45 -12.80 -5.43
C ALA A 87 -0.59 -11.34 -5.87
N VAL A 88 -1.69 -10.68 -5.51
CA VAL A 88 -1.90 -9.25 -5.82
C VAL A 88 -0.98 -8.35 -5.00
N LEU A 89 -0.76 -8.68 -3.73
CA LEU A 89 0.02 -7.84 -2.81
C LEU A 89 1.53 -8.00 -2.96
N GLU A 90 1.99 -9.15 -3.45
CA GLU A 90 3.41 -9.50 -3.51
C GLU A 90 4.28 -8.51 -4.30
N PRO A 91 3.84 -7.96 -5.45
CA PRO A 91 4.63 -6.95 -6.16
C PRO A 91 4.78 -5.60 -5.45
N TYR A 92 4.06 -5.38 -4.38
CA TYR A 92 4.10 -4.13 -3.59
C TYR A 92 3.82 -2.87 -4.41
N ALA A 93 2.87 -2.94 -5.35
CA ALA A 93 2.44 -1.81 -6.17
C ALA A 93 1.21 -1.15 -5.53
N LEU A 94 1.29 0.13 -5.20
CA LEU A 94 0.20 0.87 -4.55
C LEU A 94 -1.11 0.79 -5.33
N LYS A 95 -1.06 0.88 -6.64
CA LYS A 95 -2.25 0.82 -7.48
C LYS A 95 -3.00 -0.51 -7.30
N GLN A 96 -2.26 -1.63 -7.27
CA GLN A 96 -2.84 -2.96 -7.09
C GLN A 96 -3.39 -3.14 -5.67
N TRP A 97 -2.71 -2.60 -4.68
CA TRP A 97 -3.20 -2.63 -3.30
C TRP A 97 -4.52 -1.87 -3.16
N LEU A 98 -4.63 -0.69 -3.79
CA LEU A 98 -5.87 0.09 -3.80
C LEU A 98 -6.99 -0.65 -4.55
N SER A 99 -6.68 -1.25 -5.69
CA SER A 99 -7.63 -2.02 -6.48
C SER A 99 -8.20 -3.20 -5.71
N LEU A 100 -7.33 -3.92 -5.01
CA LEU A 100 -7.74 -5.03 -4.15
C LEU A 100 -8.59 -4.53 -2.98
N LEU A 101 -8.19 -3.42 -2.35
CA LEU A 101 -8.96 -2.82 -1.27
C LEU A 101 -10.38 -2.45 -1.72
N LYS A 102 -10.51 -1.89 -2.91
CA LYS A 102 -11.81 -1.56 -3.49
C LYS A 102 -12.69 -2.81 -3.65
N THR A 103 -12.11 -3.89 -4.15
CA THR A 103 -12.81 -5.16 -4.30
C THR A 103 -13.32 -5.66 -2.95
N LEU A 104 -12.46 -5.66 -1.94
CA LEU A 104 -12.82 -6.08 -0.59
C LEU A 104 -13.86 -5.15 0.04
N TYR A 105 -13.78 -3.86 -0.23
CA TYR A 105 -14.75 -2.86 0.23
C TYR A 105 -16.14 -3.12 -0.35
N ILE A 106 -16.21 -3.41 -1.65
CA ILE A 106 -17.46 -3.75 -2.33
C ILE A 106 -18.08 -5.00 -1.70
N ASP A 107 -17.27 -6.03 -1.49
CA ASP A 107 -17.75 -7.29 -0.88
C ASP A 107 -18.21 -7.07 0.56
N LYS A 108 -17.48 -6.26 1.33
CA LYS A 108 -17.86 -5.91 2.71
C LYS A 108 -19.20 -5.18 2.74
N THR A 109 -19.35 -4.18 1.88
CA THR A 109 -20.59 -3.40 1.80
C THR A 109 -21.78 -4.27 1.38
N ALA A 110 -21.57 -5.15 0.39
CA ALA A 110 -22.60 -6.08 -0.07
C ALA A 110 -23.03 -7.05 1.04
N ALA A 111 -22.07 -7.54 1.83
CA ALA A 111 -22.36 -8.42 2.96
C ALA A 111 -23.18 -7.68 4.03
N GLU A 112 -22.82 -6.46 4.37
CA GLU A 112 -23.52 -5.62 5.34
C GLU A 112 -24.98 -5.37 4.89
N MET A 113 -25.17 -5.01 3.62
CA MET A 113 -26.50 -4.74 3.07
C MET A 113 -27.38 -6.00 3.03
N ALA A 114 -26.79 -7.17 2.86
CA ALA A 114 -27.49 -8.44 2.83
C ALA A 114 -27.66 -9.07 4.22
N GLY A 115 -27.16 -8.43 5.27
CA GLY A 115 -27.21 -8.97 6.63
C GLY A 115 -26.30 -10.17 6.83
N ARG A 116 -25.29 -10.35 5.96
CA ARG A 116 -24.34 -11.44 6.06
C ARG A 116 -23.06 -10.99 6.77
N THR A 117 -22.34 -11.96 7.34
CA THR A 117 -21.04 -11.69 7.93
C THR A 117 -19.98 -11.57 6.83
N PHE A 118 -19.14 -10.57 6.93
CA PHE A 118 -17.98 -10.43 6.03
C PHE A 118 -17.02 -11.60 6.28
N VAL A 119 -16.58 -12.26 5.21
CA VAL A 119 -15.71 -13.45 5.31
C VAL A 119 -14.43 -13.11 6.07
N GLU A 120 -14.05 -13.97 7.03
CA GLU A 120 -12.92 -13.69 7.95
C GLU A 120 -11.59 -13.48 7.22
N SER A 121 -11.30 -14.26 6.19
CA SER A 121 -10.06 -14.09 5.42
C SER A 121 -10.04 -12.75 4.67
N GLU A 122 -11.15 -12.35 4.08
CA GLU A 122 -11.28 -11.07 3.39
C GLU A 122 -11.17 -9.91 4.39
N LYS A 123 -11.78 -10.04 5.55
CA LYS A 123 -11.71 -9.06 6.63
C LYS A 123 -10.26 -8.84 7.09
N ARG A 124 -9.50 -9.92 7.21
CA ARG A 124 -8.09 -9.85 7.59
C ARG A 124 -7.28 -9.06 6.56
N TYR A 125 -7.41 -9.35 5.28
CA TYR A 125 -6.72 -8.61 4.23
C TYR A 125 -7.18 -7.17 4.14
N TYR A 126 -8.46 -6.93 4.30
CA TYR A 126 -9.01 -5.57 4.34
C TYR A 126 -8.32 -4.74 5.43
N GLY A 127 -8.17 -5.31 6.62
CA GLY A 127 -7.49 -4.65 7.74
C GLY A 127 -6.01 -4.39 7.47
N ILE A 128 -5.30 -5.38 6.94
CA ILE A 128 -3.87 -5.26 6.62
C ILE A 128 -3.62 -4.16 5.59
N ILE A 129 -4.40 -4.14 4.52
CA ILE A 129 -4.26 -3.17 3.43
C ILE A 129 -4.61 -1.76 3.93
N THR A 130 -5.73 -1.64 4.64
CA THR A 130 -6.19 -0.35 5.17
C THR A 130 -5.14 0.27 6.10
N GLU A 131 -4.63 -0.51 7.04
CA GLU A 131 -3.61 -0.05 7.99
C GLU A 131 -2.35 0.43 7.25
N ARG A 132 -1.89 -0.33 6.27
CA ARG A 132 -0.70 0.01 5.49
C ARG A 132 -0.90 1.29 4.69
N LEU A 133 -2.03 1.44 4.03
CA LEU A 133 -2.33 2.63 3.24
C LEU A 133 -2.49 3.87 4.12
N ILE A 134 -3.10 3.74 5.30
CA ILE A 134 -3.22 4.85 6.25
C ILE A 134 -1.83 5.32 6.69
N THR A 135 -0.94 4.40 6.99
CA THR A 135 0.44 4.72 7.38
C THR A 135 1.17 5.48 6.26
N ILE A 136 1.05 5.01 5.03
CA ILE A 136 1.69 5.65 3.88
C ILE A 136 1.11 7.04 3.61
N LEU A 137 -0.21 7.17 3.61
CA LEU A 137 -0.88 8.47 3.39
C LEU A 137 -0.52 9.48 4.46
N SER A 138 -0.46 9.04 5.71
CA SER A 138 -0.12 9.92 6.83
C SER A 138 1.30 10.48 6.69
N ALA A 139 2.24 9.65 6.29
CA ALA A 139 3.62 10.08 6.07
C ALA A 139 3.75 10.95 4.81
N ALA A 140 3.09 10.56 3.72
CA ALA A 140 3.19 11.25 2.45
C ALA A 140 2.55 12.66 2.47
N LEU A 141 1.46 12.81 3.21
CA LEU A 141 0.69 14.06 3.26
C LEU A 141 0.88 14.84 4.56
N ASP A 142 1.72 14.33 5.46
CA ASP A 142 1.97 14.94 6.77
C ASP A 142 0.66 15.24 7.51
N GLN A 143 -0.15 14.21 7.68
CA GLN A 143 -1.46 14.31 8.33
C GLN A 143 -1.66 13.16 9.31
N SER A 144 -2.68 13.28 10.17
CA SER A 144 -2.97 12.26 11.17
C SER A 144 -3.51 10.98 10.55
N PRO A 145 -3.37 9.82 11.23
CA PRO A 145 -4.00 8.58 10.77
C PRO A 145 -5.51 8.70 10.59
N LYS A 146 -6.16 9.47 11.45
CA LYS A 146 -7.61 9.70 11.37
C LYS A 146 -7.99 10.44 10.10
N GLN A 147 -7.22 11.46 9.72
CA GLN A 147 -7.42 12.19 8.47
C GLN A 147 -7.19 11.29 7.26
N SER A 148 -6.16 10.45 7.31
CA SER A 148 -5.84 9.50 6.23
C SER A 148 -6.93 8.44 6.08
N GLU A 149 -7.48 7.94 7.18
CA GLU A 149 -8.59 6.98 7.17
C GLU A 149 -9.84 7.59 6.53
N ALA A 150 -10.19 8.82 6.91
CA ALA A 150 -11.33 9.52 6.34
C ALA A 150 -11.16 9.74 4.84
N MET A 151 -9.96 10.12 4.41
CA MET A 151 -9.62 10.32 3.00
C MET A 151 -9.75 9.03 2.19
N LEU A 152 -9.22 7.94 2.73
CA LEU A 152 -9.29 6.63 2.07
C LEU A 152 -10.73 6.13 1.96
N ASN A 153 -11.51 6.25 3.02
CA ASN A 153 -12.91 5.85 3.03
C ASN A 153 -13.72 6.67 2.01
N ALA A 154 -13.48 7.97 1.92
CA ALA A 154 -14.14 8.83 0.95
C ALA A 154 -13.81 8.40 -0.49
N ALA A 155 -12.56 8.04 -0.75
CA ALA A 155 -12.14 7.56 -2.07
C ALA A 155 -12.81 6.24 -2.44
N LEU A 156 -12.96 5.32 -1.49
CA LEU A 156 -13.62 4.03 -1.72
C LEU A 156 -15.12 4.22 -1.97
N GLU A 157 -15.78 5.08 -1.19
CA GLU A 157 -17.19 5.39 -1.37
C GLU A 157 -17.49 6.05 -2.72
N ALA A 158 -16.65 7.00 -3.12
CA ALA A 158 -16.80 7.68 -4.41
C ALA A 158 -16.70 6.69 -5.58
N GLY A 159 -15.77 5.75 -5.49
CA GLY A 159 -15.58 4.71 -6.50
C GLY A 159 -16.75 3.76 -6.64
N THR A 160 -17.52 3.51 -5.57
CA THR A 160 -18.65 2.60 -5.60
C THR A 160 -19.96 3.28 -6.02
N GLN A 161 -20.08 4.59 -5.83
CA GLN A 161 -21.28 5.34 -6.20
C GLN A 161 -21.43 5.52 -7.71
N GLU A 162 -20.34 5.47 -8.46
CA GLU A 162 -20.35 5.63 -9.92
C GLU A 162 -20.58 4.32 -10.67
N GLY A 163 -20.59 3.21 -9.94
CA GLY A 163 -20.84 1.89 -10.52
C GLY A 163 -22.31 1.50 -10.41
#